data_cf59010ea6656fdf3107bca96021a2dd
#
_entry.id   cf59010ea6656fdf3107bca96021a2dd
#
_cell.length_a   1.000
_cell.length_b   1.000
_cell.length_c   1.000
_cell.angle_alpha   90.00
_cell.angle_beta   90.00
_cell.angle_gamma   90.00
#
_symmetry.space_group_name_H-M   'P 1'
#
loop_
_entity.id
_entity.type
_entity.pdbx_description
1 polymer ?
#
loop_
_entity_poly.entity_id
_entity_poly.type
_entity_poly.pdbx_seq_one_letter_code
_entity_poly.pdbx_strand_id
1 'polypeptide(L)'
;MAGTDREKALDAALAQIERQFGKGAVMRMGERSMEPIEVIPTGSTALDVALGVGGLPRGRVVEIYGPESSGKTTLTLHAVANAQKAGGQVAFVDAEHALDPEYAKKLGVDIDNLILSQPDNGEQALEIVDMLVRSGALDLIVIDSVAALVPRAEIEGEMGDSHVGLQARLMSQALRKITSALNQSKTTAIFINQLREKIGVMFGSPETTTGGRALKFYASVRIDIRRIETLKDGTEAVGNRTRCKVVKNKVAPPFKQAEFDILYGQGISREGGLIDMGVEHGFVRKAGAWYTYEGDQLGQGKENARNFLKDNPDLANEIEKKIKEKLGVGVRPQEPAAEPGADAAVTPAATAADTKAAPAAKATKPKAAAAKS
;
A
#
# COMPACT_ATOMS: atom_id res chain seq x y z
N MET A 1 -4.81 -37.20 33.79
CA MET A 1 -5.62 -36.25 34.62
C MET A 1 -5.08 -34.84 34.66
N ALA A 2 -3.79 -34.60 34.49
CA ALA A 2 -3.23 -33.20 34.48
C ALA A 2 -3.57 -32.34 33.25
N GLY A 3 -4.04 -32.89 32.15
CA GLY A 3 -4.38 -32.13 30.92
C GLY A 3 -5.70 -31.39 31.00
N THR A 4 -6.74 -32.02 31.51
CA THR A 4 -8.08 -31.47 31.60
C THR A 4 -8.22 -30.32 32.61
N ASP A 5 -7.44 -30.34 33.69
CA ASP A 5 -7.47 -29.27 34.70
C ASP A 5 -6.75 -28.00 34.20
N ARG A 6 -5.68 -28.19 33.41
CA ARG A 6 -4.96 -27.06 32.74
C ARG A 6 -5.84 -26.41 31.66
N GLU A 7 -6.58 -27.18 30.90
CA GLU A 7 -7.49 -26.72 29.87
C GLU A 7 -8.64 -25.92 30.46
N LYS A 8 -9.29 -26.42 31.51
CA LYS A 8 -10.32 -25.67 32.26
C LYS A 8 -9.81 -24.38 32.87
N ALA A 9 -8.60 -24.39 33.43
CA ALA A 9 -7.99 -23.19 33.98
C ALA A 9 -7.69 -22.14 32.90
N LEU A 10 -7.24 -22.58 31.73
CA LEU A 10 -7.02 -21.69 30.58
C LEU A 10 -8.33 -21.10 30.06
N ASP A 11 -9.37 -21.91 29.89
CA ASP A 11 -10.68 -21.45 29.41
C ASP A 11 -11.32 -20.44 30.42
N ALA A 12 -11.17 -20.68 31.71
CA ALA A 12 -11.59 -19.73 32.74
C ALA A 12 -10.84 -18.39 32.65
N ALA A 13 -9.53 -18.43 32.42
CA ALA A 13 -8.70 -17.22 32.23
C ALA A 13 -9.10 -16.46 30.96
N LEU A 14 -9.33 -17.16 29.85
CA LEU A 14 -9.80 -16.57 28.59
C LEU A 14 -11.16 -15.87 28.77
N ALA A 15 -12.11 -16.53 29.43
CA ALA A 15 -13.41 -15.97 29.74
C ALA A 15 -13.31 -14.73 30.65
N GLN A 16 -12.38 -14.73 31.60
CA GLN A 16 -12.14 -13.57 32.46
C GLN A 16 -11.57 -12.38 31.69
N ILE A 17 -10.61 -12.64 30.78
CA ILE A 17 -10.01 -11.62 29.91
C ILE A 17 -11.08 -11.02 29.01
N GLU A 18 -11.93 -11.81 28.39
CA GLU A 18 -13.03 -11.34 27.53
C GLU A 18 -14.03 -10.47 28.29
N ARG A 19 -14.35 -10.81 29.56
CA ARG A 19 -15.21 -9.99 30.41
C ARG A 19 -14.58 -8.65 30.76
N GLN A 20 -13.27 -8.62 30.98
CA GLN A 20 -12.55 -7.43 31.43
C GLN A 20 -12.18 -6.50 30.27
N PHE A 21 -11.79 -7.04 29.11
CA PHE A 21 -11.22 -6.29 27.98
C PHE A 21 -12.09 -6.33 26.71
N GLY A 22 -13.21 -7.06 26.72
CA GLY A 22 -14.11 -7.19 25.59
C GLY A 22 -13.83 -8.44 24.72
N LYS A 23 -14.83 -8.81 23.90
CA LYS A 23 -14.71 -9.93 22.94
C LYS A 23 -13.60 -9.66 21.95
N GLY A 24 -12.76 -10.66 21.71
CA GLY A 24 -11.65 -10.58 20.76
C GLY A 24 -10.35 -10.02 21.36
N ALA A 25 -10.31 -9.69 22.67
CA ALA A 25 -9.09 -9.32 23.38
C ALA A 25 -8.05 -10.45 23.35
N VAL A 26 -8.51 -11.70 23.36
CA VAL A 26 -7.72 -12.91 23.20
C VAL A 26 -8.48 -13.86 22.28
N MET A 27 -7.76 -14.49 21.34
CA MET A 27 -8.34 -15.48 20.43
C MET A 27 -7.32 -16.58 20.11
N ARG A 28 -7.79 -17.77 19.81
CA ARG A 28 -6.94 -18.83 19.28
C ARG A 28 -6.64 -18.51 17.81
N MET A 29 -5.39 -18.64 17.38
CA MET A 29 -4.98 -18.23 16.03
C MET A 29 -5.68 -19.03 14.92
N GLY A 30 -6.07 -20.29 15.19
CA GLY A 30 -6.85 -21.11 14.27
C GLY A 30 -8.32 -20.68 14.10
N GLU A 31 -8.85 -19.85 15.00
CA GLU A 31 -10.22 -19.33 14.94
C GLU A 31 -10.30 -18.01 14.16
N ARG A 32 -9.16 -17.42 13.84
CA ARG A 32 -9.10 -16.20 13.05
C ARG A 32 -9.25 -16.55 11.58
N SER A 33 -10.32 -16.07 10.94
CA SER A 33 -10.41 -16.10 9.48
C SER A 33 -9.19 -15.38 8.90
N MET A 34 -8.43 -16.04 8.04
CA MET A 34 -7.33 -15.41 7.30
C MET A 34 -7.93 -14.49 6.23
N GLU A 35 -8.38 -13.31 6.66
CA GLU A 35 -8.78 -12.28 5.69
C GLU A 35 -7.56 -11.87 4.85
N PRO A 36 -7.71 -11.77 3.53
CA PRO A 36 -6.66 -11.27 2.66
C PRO A 36 -6.22 -9.88 3.11
N ILE A 37 -4.92 -9.64 3.13
CA ILE A 37 -4.38 -8.32 3.47
C ILE A 37 -4.77 -7.36 2.35
N GLU A 38 -5.54 -6.33 2.70
CA GLU A 38 -5.84 -5.23 1.79
C GLU A 38 -4.57 -4.45 1.47
N VAL A 39 -4.43 -4.02 0.22
CA VAL A 39 -3.22 -3.35 -0.27
C VAL A 39 -3.53 -2.14 -1.12
N ILE A 40 -2.56 -1.24 -1.24
CA ILE A 40 -2.51 -0.15 -2.20
C ILE A 40 -1.48 -0.51 -3.27
N PRO A 41 -1.86 -0.64 -4.56
CA PRO A 41 -0.91 -0.91 -5.64
C PRO A 41 0.14 0.18 -5.76
N THR A 42 1.39 -0.22 -6.01
CA THR A 42 2.51 0.73 -6.12
C THR A 42 2.59 1.47 -7.47
N GLY A 43 1.88 0.97 -8.49
CA GLY A 43 2.02 1.43 -9.88
C GLY A 43 3.05 0.63 -10.67
N SER A 44 3.82 -0.23 -10.02
CA SER A 44 4.72 -1.19 -10.64
C SER A 44 4.29 -2.62 -10.32
N THR A 45 3.79 -3.36 -11.30
CA THR A 45 3.40 -4.77 -11.14
C THR A 45 4.56 -5.61 -10.62
N ALA A 46 5.80 -5.33 -11.07
CA ALA A 46 6.98 -6.03 -10.59
C ALA A 46 7.21 -5.81 -9.08
N LEU A 47 7.02 -4.58 -8.58
CA LEU A 47 7.16 -4.30 -7.15
C LEU A 47 5.99 -4.89 -6.36
N ASP A 48 4.76 -4.84 -6.86
CA ASP A 48 3.59 -5.45 -6.24
C ASP A 48 3.79 -6.95 -6.04
N VAL A 49 4.37 -7.64 -7.02
CA VAL A 49 4.77 -9.05 -6.96
C VAL A 49 5.90 -9.26 -5.94
N ALA A 50 6.92 -8.39 -5.93
CA ALA A 50 8.03 -8.49 -4.99
C ALA A 50 7.59 -8.29 -3.53
N LEU A 51 6.54 -7.49 -3.30
CA LEU A 51 5.91 -7.31 -2.00
C LEU A 51 5.13 -8.56 -1.53
N GLY A 52 4.76 -9.45 -2.45
CA GLY A 52 4.16 -10.76 -2.17
C GLY A 52 2.67 -10.75 -1.85
N VAL A 53 2.11 -9.58 -1.55
CA VAL A 53 0.68 -9.38 -1.24
C VAL A 53 -0.04 -8.51 -2.28
N GLY A 54 0.66 -8.07 -3.32
CA GLY A 54 0.07 -7.30 -4.44
C GLY A 54 0.09 -5.79 -4.27
N GLY A 55 0.82 -5.27 -3.29
CA GLY A 55 0.96 -3.83 -3.06
C GLY A 55 1.43 -3.50 -1.64
N LEU A 56 1.30 -2.25 -1.26
CA LEU A 56 1.62 -1.76 0.08
C LEU A 56 0.51 -2.16 1.06
N PRO A 57 0.82 -2.83 2.18
CA PRO A 57 -0.21 -3.35 3.09
C PRO A 57 -0.93 -2.22 3.83
N ARG A 58 -2.26 -2.28 3.88
CA ARG A 58 -3.09 -1.32 4.64
C ARG A 58 -2.90 -1.48 6.14
N GLY A 59 -3.06 -0.38 6.86
CA GLY A 59 -2.91 -0.36 8.31
C GLY A 59 -1.47 -0.50 8.81
N ARG A 60 -0.48 -0.25 7.96
CA ARG A 60 0.93 -0.48 8.26
C ARG A 60 1.81 0.73 7.97
N VAL A 61 2.96 0.76 8.64
CA VAL A 61 4.05 1.69 8.36
C VAL A 61 4.93 1.09 7.28
N VAL A 62 5.18 1.87 6.23
CA VAL A 62 6.08 1.56 5.12
C VAL A 62 7.20 2.61 5.08
N GLU A 63 8.45 2.20 4.97
CA GLU A 63 9.57 3.09 4.71
C GLU A 63 10.10 2.88 3.31
N ILE A 64 10.18 3.97 2.54
CA ILE A 64 10.81 4.00 1.21
C ILE A 64 12.04 4.87 1.32
N TYR A 65 13.23 4.31 1.10
CA TYR A 65 14.48 5.03 1.26
C TYR A 65 15.47 4.74 0.13
N GLY A 66 16.36 5.67 -0.10
CA GLY A 66 17.38 5.55 -1.14
C GLY A 66 18.12 6.86 -1.35
N PRO A 67 19.10 6.87 -2.27
CA PRO A 67 19.83 8.08 -2.66
C PRO A 67 18.88 9.16 -3.20
N GLU A 68 19.39 10.36 -3.30
CA GLU A 68 18.71 11.44 -4.01
C GLU A 68 18.45 11.07 -5.47
N SER A 69 17.35 11.57 -6.04
CA SER A 69 16.93 11.30 -7.42
C SER A 69 16.77 9.81 -7.78
N SER A 70 16.54 8.94 -6.79
CA SER A 70 16.31 7.50 -7.01
C SER A 70 14.87 7.16 -7.38
N GLY A 71 13.92 8.10 -7.32
CA GLY A 71 12.51 7.90 -7.65
C GLY A 71 11.61 7.64 -6.44
N LYS A 72 12.03 7.96 -5.21
CA LYS A 72 11.23 7.79 -3.98
C LYS A 72 9.87 8.49 -4.05
N THR A 73 9.88 9.78 -4.32
CA THR A 73 8.66 10.60 -4.42
C THR A 73 7.81 10.17 -5.61
N THR A 74 8.41 9.83 -6.76
CA THR A 74 7.69 9.29 -7.93
C THR A 74 6.92 8.01 -7.59
N LEU A 75 7.58 7.03 -6.98
CA LEU A 75 6.95 5.78 -6.54
C LEU A 75 5.81 6.05 -5.56
N THR A 76 6.02 6.96 -4.62
CA THR A 76 5.01 7.32 -3.63
C THR A 76 3.81 8.03 -4.25
N LEU A 77 4.02 8.94 -5.21
CA LEU A 77 2.93 9.61 -5.93
C LEU A 77 2.09 8.63 -6.76
N HIS A 78 2.69 7.59 -7.35
CA HIS A 78 1.91 6.53 -7.98
C HIS A 78 1.04 5.76 -6.97
N ALA A 79 1.55 5.48 -5.77
CA ALA A 79 0.75 4.87 -4.72
C ALA A 79 -0.41 5.79 -4.28
N VAL A 80 -0.16 7.11 -4.17
CA VAL A 80 -1.19 8.14 -3.91
C VAL A 80 -2.27 8.09 -4.98
N ALA A 81 -1.89 8.15 -6.26
CA ALA A 81 -2.82 8.11 -7.39
C ALA A 81 -3.66 6.81 -7.38
N ASN A 82 -3.06 5.67 -7.08
CA ASN A 82 -3.76 4.40 -7.00
C ASN A 82 -4.72 4.32 -5.80
N ALA A 83 -4.35 4.88 -4.65
CA ALA A 83 -5.25 4.98 -3.51
C ALA A 83 -6.48 5.85 -3.83
N GLN A 84 -6.28 7.01 -4.47
CA GLN A 84 -7.37 7.89 -4.89
C GLN A 84 -8.27 7.26 -5.96
N LYS A 85 -7.70 6.54 -6.95
CA LYS A 85 -8.47 5.79 -7.96
C LYS A 85 -9.37 4.72 -7.36
N ALA A 86 -8.97 4.15 -6.21
CA ALA A 86 -9.79 3.22 -5.44
C ALA A 86 -10.85 3.92 -4.56
N GLY A 87 -10.99 5.24 -4.65
CA GLY A 87 -11.92 6.04 -3.83
C GLY A 87 -11.38 6.42 -2.45
N GLY A 88 -10.09 6.17 -2.19
CA GLY A 88 -9.46 6.43 -0.90
C GLY A 88 -9.08 7.91 -0.69
N GLN A 89 -9.14 8.35 0.57
CA GLN A 89 -8.69 9.67 1.00
C GLN A 89 -7.20 9.65 1.31
N VAL A 90 -6.47 10.64 0.81
CA VAL A 90 -5.01 10.69 0.94
C VAL A 90 -4.56 12.02 1.49
N ALA A 91 -3.63 11.98 2.45
CA ALA A 91 -2.92 13.15 2.94
C ALA A 91 -1.42 13.06 2.61
N PHE A 92 -0.84 14.21 2.29
CA PHE A 92 0.59 14.36 2.01
C PHE A 92 1.18 15.44 2.93
N VAL A 93 2.09 15.04 3.78
CA VAL A 93 2.84 15.92 4.69
C VAL A 93 4.19 16.21 4.04
N ASP A 94 4.28 17.37 3.40
CA ASP A 94 5.45 17.85 2.65
C ASP A 94 6.35 18.69 3.56
N ALA A 95 7.20 18.02 4.32
CA ALA A 95 8.15 18.69 5.21
C ALA A 95 9.36 19.29 4.48
N GLU A 96 9.59 18.88 3.22
CA GLU A 96 10.65 19.48 2.38
C GLU A 96 10.17 20.71 1.60
N HIS A 97 8.85 20.98 1.56
CA HIS A 97 8.22 22.02 0.75
C HIS A 97 8.57 21.93 -0.74
N ALA A 98 8.66 20.71 -1.26
CA ALA A 98 9.20 20.42 -2.59
C ALA A 98 8.23 19.65 -3.50
N LEU A 99 6.98 19.44 -3.06
CA LEU A 99 5.97 18.77 -3.89
C LEU A 99 5.62 19.63 -5.10
N ASP A 100 5.85 19.10 -6.29
CA ASP A 100 5.43 19.70 -7.56
C ASP A 100 4.02 19.22 -7.94
N PRO A 101 2.99 20.10 -7.87
CA PRO A 101 1.61 19.74 -8.19
C PRO A 101 1.42 19.32 -9.65
N GLU A 102 2.14 19.96 -10.58
CA GLU A 102 2.04 19.64 -12.01
C GLU A 102 2.61 18.25 -12.30
N TYR A 103 3.71 17.90 -11.65
CA TYR A 103 4.27 16.54 -11.75
C TYR A 103 3.34 15.51 -11.11
N ALA A 104 2.80 15.78 -9.92
CA ALA A 104 1.84 14.91 -9.26
C ALA A 104 0.61 14.64 -10.14
N LYS A 105 0.06 15.68 -10.77
CA LYS A 105 -1.06 15.57 -11.71
C LYS A 105 -0.74 14.71 -12.93
N LYS A 106 0.46 14.87 -13.50
CA LYS A 106 0.92 14.02 -14.62
C LYS A 106 1.02 12.54 -14.25
N LEU A 107 1.31 12.22 -12.99
CA LEU A 107 1.33 10.86 -12.47
C LEU A 107 -0.07 10.31 -12.13
N GLY A 108 -1.11 11.12 -12.29
CA GLY A 108 -2.50 10.75 -12.08
C GLY A 108 -3.03 11.03 -10.67
N VAL A 109 -2.32 11.84 -9.88
CA VAL A 109 -2.80 12.32 -8.59
C VAL A 109 -3.92 13.33 -8.82
N ASP A 110 -5.04 13.15 -8.14
CA ASP A 110 -6.09 14.15 -8.01
C ASP A 110 -5.66 15.18 -6.98
N ILE A 111 -5.08 16.29 -7.47
CA ILE A 111 -4.53 17.34 -6.61
C ILE A 111 -5.61 18.15 -5.91
N ASP A 112 -6.82 18.23 -6.47
CA ASP A 112 -7.93 18.98 -5.89
C ASP A 112 -8.49 18.29 -4.64
N ASN A 113 -8.36 16.96 -4.55
CA ASN A 113 -8.78 16.14 -3.42
C ASN A 113 -7.61 15.64 -2.57
N LEU A 114 -6.38 16.09 -2.83
CA LEU A 114 -5.22 15.75 -2.00
C LEU A 114 -5.13 16.69 -0.79
N ILE A 115 -5.15 16.12 0.41
CA ILE A 115 -4.93 16.88 1.64
C ILE A 115 -3.43 17.15 1.77
N LEU A 116 -3.01 18.40 1.61
CA LEU A 116 -1.61 18.82 1.72
C LEU A 116 -1.37 19.55 3.04
N SER A 117 -0.30 19.18 3.75
CA SER A 117 0.22 19.90 4.92
C SER A 117 1.70 20.19 4.75
N GLN A 118 2.11 21.42 5.03
CA GLN A 118 3.49 21.88 4.99
C GLN A 118 3.89 22.41 6.39
N PRO A 119 4.30 21.55 7.31
CA PRO A 119 4.58 21.91 8.70
C PRO A 119 5.92 22.61 8.84
N ASP A 120 6.04 23.51 9.85
CA ASP A 120 7.25 24.28 10.13
C ASP A 120 8.32 23.48 10.90
N ASN A 121 7.92 22.41 11.60
CA ASN A 121 8.82 21.58 12.41
C ASN A 121 8.32 20.13 12.52
N GLY A 122 9.18 19.26 13.04
CA GLY A 122 8.90 17.83 13.16
C GLY A 122 7.78 17.49 14.14
N GLU A 123 7.64 18.24 15.24
CA GLU A 123 6.57 18.04 16.23
C GLU A 123 5.21 18.33 15.58
N GLN A 124 5.07 19.47 14.90
CA GLN A 124 3.84 19.85 14.20
C GLN A 124 3.48 18.82 13.12
N ALA A 125 4.47 18.39 12.33
CA ALA A 125 4.26 17.37 11.31
C ALA A 125 3.65 16.09 11.90
N LEU A 126 4.27 15.56 12.96
CA LEU A 126 3.87 14.28 13.54
C LEU A 126 2.59 14.36 14.37
N GLU A 127 2.26 15.54 14.93
CA GLU A 127 0.95 15.79 15.56
C GLU A 127 -0.16 15.82 14.51
N ILE A 128 0.05 16.48 13.38
CA ILE A 128 -0.90 16.47 12.24
C ILE A 128 -1.13 15.03 11.75
N VAL A 129 -0.05 14.25 11.59
CA VAL A 129 -0.15 12.82 11.23
C VAL A 129 -0.99 12.04 12.24
N ASP A 130 -0.74 12.20 13.55
CA ASP A 130 -1.50 11.51 14.60
C ASP A 130 -2.99 11.87 14.57
N MET A 131 -3.32 13.16 14.42
CA MET A 131 -4.71 13.64 14.33
C MET A 131 -5.43 13.08 13.10
N LEU A 132 -4.79 13.14 11.93
CA LEU A 132 -5.36 12.66 10.67
C LEU A 132 -5.58 11.15 10.70
N VAL A 133 -4.61 10.38 11.19
CA VAL A 133 -4.73 8.92 11.31
C VAL A 133 -5.84 8.53 12.29
N ARG A 134 -5.95 9.21 13.44
CA ARG A 134 -6.99 8.94 14.45
C ARG A 134 -8.40 9.28 13.99
N SER A 135 -8.54 10.15 12.99
CA SER A 135 -9.85 10.43 12.39
C SER A 135 -10.48 9.18 11.76
N GLY A 136 -9.66 8.19 11.35
CA GLY A 136 -10.11 6.99 10.67
C GLY A 136 -10.60 7.21 9.24
N ALA A 137 -10.44 8.44 8.72
CA ALA A 137 -10.96 8.82 7.40
C ALA A 137 -9.95 8.66 6.26
N LEU A 138 -8.67 8.40 6.58
CA LEU A 138 -7.61 8.29 5.59
C LEU A 138 -7.30 6.83 5.22
N ASP A 139 -7.04 6.61 3.94
CA ASP A 139 -6.51 5.36 3.41
C ASP A 139 -4.97 5.37 3.35
N LEU A 140 -4.41 6.52 3.03
CA LEU A 140 -2.97 6.71 2.89
C LEU A 140 -2.54 8.06 3.45
N ILE A 141 -1.44 8.07 4.19
CA ILE A 141 -0.73 9.29 4.57
C ILE A 141 0.75 9.15 4.18
N VAL A 142 1.28 10.19 3.54
CA VAL A 142 2.68 10.26 3.13
C VAL A 142 3.41 11.31 3.95
N ILE A 143 4.62 11.03 4.37
CA ILE A 143 5.52 11.96 5.05
C ILE A 143 6.80 12.07 4.21
N ASP A 144 7.01 13.20 3.56
CA ASP A 144 8.18 13.49 2.73
C ASP A 144 8.93 14.71 3.26
N SER A 145 10.08 14.54 3.85
CA SER A 145 10.76 13.33 4.22
C SER A 145 11.11 13.33 5.72
N VAL A 146 11.46 12.14 6.25
CA VAL A 146 11.94 12.02 7.66
C VAL A 146 13.14 12.92 7.92
N ALA A 147 14.01 13.14 6.92
CA ALA A 147 15.19 14.00 7.05
C ALA A 147 14.82 15.46 7.34
N ALA A 148 13.68 15.92 6.88
CA ALA A 148 13.19 17.29 7.07
C ALA A 148 12.35 17.48 8.35
N LEU A 149 12.09 16.41 9.11
CA LEU A 149 11.42 16.51 10.41
C LEU A 149 12.38 17.02 11.49
N VAL A 150 12.70 18.30 11.40
CA VAL A 150 13.61 18.96 12.34
C VAL A 150 12.85 19.30 13.62
N PRO A 151 13.35 18.91 14.82
CA PRO A 151 12.75 19.29 16.09
C PRO A 151 12.75 20.80 16.30
N ARG A 152 11.68 21.33 16.90
CA ARG A 152 11.53 22.77 17.17
C ARG A 152 12.72 23.33 17.95
N ALA A 153 13.20 22.62 18.97
CA ALA A 153 14.35 23.04 19.77
C ALA A 153 15.65 23.18 18.96
N GLU A 154 15.77 22.43 17.85
CA GLU A 154 16.89 22.55 16.91
C GLU A 154 16.75 23.78 16.01
N ILE A 155 15.53 24.14 15.63
CA ILE A 155 15.22 25.33 14.80
C ILE A 155 15.42 26.60 15.63
N GLU A 156 14.99 26.62 16.90
CA GLU A 156 15.06 27.76 17.82
C GLU A 156 16.43 27.92 18.48
N GLY A 157 17.31 26.89 18.40
CA GLY A 157 18.67 26.92 18.96
C GLY A 157 19.63 27.81 18.18
N GLU A 158 20.77 28.13 18.79
CA GLU A 158 21.82 28.90 18.13
C GLU A 158 22.63 28.04 17.14
N MET A 159 23.19 28.69 16.12
CA MET A 159 24.11 28.01 15.19
C MET A 159 25.31 27.42 15.91
N GLY A 160 25.46 26.11 15.89
CA GLY A 160 26.52 25.36 16.53
C GLY A 160 26.10 24.60 17.79
N ASP A 161 24.86 24.76 18.23
CA ASP A 161 24.32 23.96 19.33
C ASP A 161 24.23 22.48 18.97
N SER A 162 24.56 21.64 19.94
CA SER A 162 24.49 20.18 19.73
C SER A 162 23.13 19.62 20.14
N HIS A 163 22.33 19.27 19.16
CA HIS A 163 21.01 18.68 19.37
C HIS A 163 20.95 17.16 19.07
N VAL A 164 22.01 16.46 19.49
CA VAL A 164 22.18 15.02 19.21
C VAL A 164 20.99 14.21 19.70
N GLY A 165 20.35 13.49 18.78
CA GLY A 165 19.32 12.51 19.08
C GLY A 165 17.92 13.03 19.32
N LEU A 166 17.65 14.34 19.22
CA LEU A 166 16.30 14.90 19.39
C LEU A 166 15.34 14.34 18.34
N GLN A 167 15.72 14.35 17.06
CA GLN A 167 14.92 13.78 15.98
C GLN A 167 14.61 12.29 16.21
N ALA A 168 15.59 11.51 16.68
CA ALA A 168 15.39 10.09 16.96
C ALA A 168 14.41 9.85 18.13
N ARG A 169 14.42 10.71 19.16
CA ARG A 169 13.44 10.67 20.26
C ARG A 169 12.05 11.04 19.79
N LEU A 170 11.92 12.10 18.99
CA LEU A 170 10.68 12.54 18.39
C LEU A 170 10.05 11.43 17.55
N MET A 171 10.81 10.83 16.64
CA MET A 171 10.36 9.69 15.81
C MET A 171 9.95 8.49 16.66
N SER A 172 10.70 8.15 17.70
CA SER A 172 10.35 7.03 18.60
C SER A 172 9.04 7.27 19.33
N GLN A 173 8.80 8.49 19.80
CA GLN A 173 7.56 8.86 20.49
C GLN A 173 6.37 8.84 19.56
N ALA A 174 6.50 9.45 18.37
CA ALA A 174 5.43 9.51 17.37
C ALA A 174 5.05 8.11 16.87
N LEU A 175 6.00 7.31 16.43
CA LEU A 175 5.74 5.96 15.92
C LEU A 175 5.07 5.05 16.96
N ARG A 176 5.40 5.21 18.24
CA ARG A 176 4.72 4.48 19.33
C ARG A 176 3.25 4.86 19.44
N LYS A 177 2.91 6.14 19.25
CA LYS A 177 1.53 6.63 19.29
C LYS A 177 0.72 6.21 18.06
N ILE A 178 1.26 6.45 16.85
CA ILE A 178 0.51 6.32 15.61
C ILE A 178 0.37 4.87 15.12
N THR A 179 1.30 3.96 15.47
CA THR A 179 1.27 2.58 14.93
C THR A 179 -0.03 1.83 15.29
N SER A 180 -0.52 1.99 16.52
CA SER A 180 -1.80 1.37 16.92
C SER A 180 -2.97 1.99 16.18
N ALA A 181 -2.98 3.31 16.06
CA ALA A 181 -4.03 4.04 15.34
C ALA A 181 -4.08 3.66 13.85
N LEU A 182 -2.92 3.53 13.17
CA LEU A 182 -2.82 3.06 11.79
C LEU A 182 -3.45 1.68 11.60
N ASN A 183 -3.19 0.76 12.52
CA ASN A 183 -3.75 -0.59 12.43
C ASN A 183 -5.27 -0.59 12.58
N GLN A 184 -5.80 0.22 13.50
CA GLN A 184 -7.25 0.36 13.75
C GLN A 184 -7.97 1.05 12.60
N SER A 185 -7.40 2.14 12.08
CA SER A 185 -7.97 2.92 10.97
C SER A 185 -7.77 2.30 9.59
N LYS A 186 -6.92 1.26 9.48
CA LYS A 186 -6.48 0.68 8.21
C LYS A 186 -5.73 1.68 7.30
N THR A 187 -5.27 2.79 7.86
CA THR A 187 -4.49 3.79 7.14
C THR A 187 -3.06 3.30 6.90
N THR A 188 -2.56 3.39 5.68
CA THR A 188 -1.14 3.13 5.38
C THR A 188 -0.34 4.41 5.59
N ALA A 189 0.78 4.35 6.30
CA ALA A 189 1.69 5.48 6.42
C ALA A 189 2.99 5.19 5.66
N ILE A 190 3.30 6.00 4.65
CA ILE A 190 4.56 5.96 3.91
C ILE A 190 5.50 7.04 4.47
N PHE A 191 6.64 6.62 4.97
CA PHE A 191 7.75 7.51 5.34
C PHE A 191 8.81 7.46 4.26
N ILE A 192 9.02 8.57 3.57
CA ILE A 192 10.14 8.73 2.65
C ILE A 192 11.37 9.11 3.46
N ASN A 193 12.50 8.45 3.20
CA ASN A 193 13.72 8.67 3.97
C ASN A 193 14.94 8.79 3.05
N GLN A 194 15.93 9.51 3.54
CA GLN A 194 17.19 9.72 2.85
C GLN A 194 18.28 8.83 3.46
N LEU A 195 19.27 8.48 2.65
CA LEU A 195 20.48 7.81 3.10
C LEU A 195 21.52 8.85 3.56
N ARG A 196 22.21 8.50 4.62
CA ARG A 196 23.38 9.22 5.13
C ARG A 196 24.52 8.24 5.30
N GLU A 197 25.71 8.68 5.09
CA GLU A 197 26.92 7.88 5.34
C GLU A 197 27.44 8.12 6.76
N LYS A 198 27.75 7.04 7.44
CA LYS A 198 28.45 7.09 8.73
C LYS A 198 29.94 7.17 8.50
N ILE A 199 30.55 8.20 9.02
CA ILE A 199 32.02 8.38 9.00
C ILE A 199 32.67 7.33 9.91
N GLY A 200 33.75 6.69 9.46
CA GLY A 200 34.56 5.78 10.28
C GLY A 200 34.09 4.34 10.42
N VAL A 201 33.12 3.91 9.58
CA VAL A 201 32.70 2.50 9.54
C VAL A 201 33.70 1.69 8.70
N MET A 202 34.53 0.88 9.38
CA MET A 202 35.51 0.00 8.72
C MET A 202 34.91 -1.34 8.26
N PHE A 203 33.79 -1.78 8.85
CA PHE A 203 33.13 -3.05 8.54
C PHE A 203 31.63 -2.87 8.43
N GLY A 204 30.99 -3.51 7.42
CA GLY A 204 29.57 -3.43 7.14
C GLY A 204 29.21 -2.25 6.22
N SER A 205 27.91 -1.99 6.05
CA SER A 205 27.44 -0.87 5.22
C SER A 205 27.56 0.46 6.00
N PRO A 206 28.25 1.47 5.45
CA PRO A 206 28.30 2.80 6.04
C PRO A 206 26.95 3.53 5.95
N GLU A 207 26.07 3.10 5.03
CA GLU A 207 24.80 3.75 4.78
C GLU A 207 23.80 3.55 5.95
N THR A 208 23.14 4.62 6.32
CA THR A 208 22.07 4.61 7.32
C THR A 208 20.97 5.59 6.93
N THR A 209 19.74 5.34 7.39
CA THR A 209 18.62 6.25 7.22
C THR A 209 18.56 7.26 8.37
N THR A 210 18.00 8.45 8.14
CA THR A 210 17.78 9.49 9.14
C THR A 210 16.66 9.12 10.13
N GLY A 211 16.50 9.90 11.22
CA GLY A 211 15.46 9.67 12.22
C GLY A 211 15.72 8.54 13.21
N GLY A 212 16.95 8.02 13.28
CA GLY A 212 17.35 6.99 14.25
C GLY A 212 16.90 5.58 13.87
N ARG A 213 16.70 4.72 14.90
CA ARG A 213 16.37 3.30 14.70
C ARG A 213 14.88 2.98 14.75
N ALA A 214 14.04 3.89 15.27
CA ALA A 214 12.64 3.60 15.55
C ALA A 214 11.87 3.16 14.29
N LEU A 215 12.01 3.90 13.20
CA LEU A 215 11.33 3.59 11.94
C LEU A 215 11.70 2.19 11.41
N LYS A 216 12.96 1.77 11.55
CA LYS A 216 13.42 0.42 11.15
C LYS A 216 12.70 -0.69 11.93
N PHE A 217 12.30 -0.44 13.19
CA PHE A 217 11.56 -1.40 14.00
C PHE A 217 10.06 -1.37 13.71
N TYR A 218 9.46 -0.19 13.63
CA TYR A 218 8.02 0.00 13.46
C TYR A 218 7.54 -0.30 12.03
N ALA A 219 8.35 -0.03 11.01
CA ALA A 219 8.00 -0.34 9.63
C ALA A 219 7.73 -1.83 9.45
N SER A 220 6.59 -2.16 8.81
CA SER A 220 6.25 -3.51 8.38
C SER A 220 6.91 -3.86 7.07
N VAL A 221 7.07 -2.87 6.19
CA VAL A 221 7.76 -2.98 4.91
C VAL A 221 8.82 -1.90 4.81
N ARG A 222 10.00 -2.26 4.31
CA ARG A 222 11.08 -1.32 3.98
C ARG A 222 11.58 -1.60 2.58
N ILE A 223 11.61 -0.56 1.75
CA ILE A 223 11.99 -0.62 0.35
C ILE A 223 13.23 0.27 0.14
N ASP A 224 14.33 -0.35 -0.30
CA ASP A 224 15.53 0.35 -0.78
C ASP A 224 15.37 0.57 -2.28
N ILE A 225 15.29 1.83 -2.72
CA ILE A 225 15.11 2.22 -4.12
C ILE A 225 16.38 2.88 -4.66
N ARG A 226 16.87 2.38 -5.80
CA ARG A 226 18.11 2.86 -6.43
C ARG A 226 17.98 2.96 -7.94
N ARG A 227 18.49 4.04 -8.50
CA ARG A 227 18.74 4.13 -9.93
C ARG A 227 19.92 3.23 -10.28
N ILE A 228 19.77 2.39 -11.32
CA ILE A 228 20.81 1.47 -11.78
C ILE A 228 21.34 1.84 -13.17
N GLU A 229 20.49 2.45 -14.01
CA GLU A 229 20.84 2.82 -15.38
C GLU A 229 20.06 4.06 -15.82
N THR A 230 20.65 4.86 -16.71
CA THR A 230 19.94 5.95 -17.38
C THR A 230 19.46 5.46 -18.74
N LEU A 231 18.16 5.57 -18.97
CA LEU A 231 17.54 5.23 -20.26
C LEU A 231 17.74 6.38 -21.23
N LYS A 232 18.16 6.06 -22.43
CA LYS A 232 18.43 7.05 -23.49
C LYS A 232 17.65 6.71 -24.75
N ASP A 233 17.16 7.75 -25.42
CA ASP A 233 16.68 7.70 -26.79
C ASP A 233 17.68 8.48 -27.66
N GLY A 234 18.47 7.76 -28.46
CA GLY A 234 19.65 8.32 -29.10
C GLY A 234 20.65 8.85 -28.07
N THR A 235 20.86 10.17 -28.05
CA THR A 235 21.77 10.87 -27.13
C THR A 235 21.05 11.46 -25.92
N GLU A 236 19.72 11.56 -25.95
CA GLU A 236 18.91 12.20 -24.91
C GLU A 236 18.54 11.22 -23.80
N ALA A 237 18.66 11.66 -22.55
CA ALA A 237 18.21 10.89 -21.39
C ALA A 237 16.70 11.03 -21.21
N VAL A 238 15.95 9.94 -21.37
CA VAL A 238 14.48 9.91 -21.33
C VAL A 238 13.91 9.35 -20.02
N GLY A 239 14.77 8.73 -19.21
CA GLY A 239 14.33 8.11 -17.96
C GLY A 239 15.45 7.38 -17.24
N ASN A 240 15.06 6.65 -16.21
CA ASN A 240 15.97 5.82 -15.42
C ASN A 240 15.39 4.42 -15.22
N ARG A 241 16.22 3.40 -15.32
CA ARG A 241 15.93 2.09 -14.78
C ARG A 241 16.20 2.08 -13.29
N THR A 242 15.22 1.65 -12.53
CA THR A 242 15.23 1.72 -11.07
C THR A 242 15.07 0.33 -10.50
N ARG A 243 15.83 0.02 -9.46
CA ARG A 243 15.73 -1.22 -8.69
C ARG A 243 15.16 -0.92 -7.31
N CYS A 244 14.13 -1.65 -6.93
CA CYS A 244 13.58 -1.69 -5.57
C CYS A 244 13.92 -3.03 -4.92
N LYS A 245 14.54 -2.99 -3.73
CA LYS A 245 14.78 -4.17 -2.89
C LYS A 245 13.92 -4.10 -1.64
N VAL A 246 13.10 -5.11 -1.42
CA VAL A 246 12.27 -5.24 -0.21
C VAL A 246 13.13 -5.80 0.90
N VAL A 247 13.77 -4.93 1.70
CA VAL A 247 14.77 -5.33 2.71
C VAL A 247 14.13 -5.79 4.03
N LYS A 248 12.87 -5.45 4.25
CA LYS A 248 12.06 -5.92 5.37
C LYS A 248 10.61 -6.09 4.90
N ASN A 249 10.00 -7.19 5.28
CA ASN A 249 8.60 -7.46 5.01
C ASN A 249 8.01 -8.33 6.14
N LYS A 250 6.94 -7.86 6.78
CA LYS A 250 6.22 -8.61 7.83
C LYS A 250 4.95 -9.30 7.32
N VAL A 251 4.60 -9.09 6.05
CA VAL A 251 3.37 -9.64 5.45
C VAL A 251 3.65 -10.70 4.39
N ALA A 252 4.90 -10.82 3.94
CA ALA A 252 5.37 -11.85 3.00
C ALA A 252 6.89 -12.06 3.18
N PRO A 253 7.50 -13.07 2.54
CA PRO A 253 8.95 -13.27 2.57
C PRO A 253 9.71 -12.04 2.02
N PRO A 254 10.71 -11.53 2.77
CA PRO A 254 11.49 -10.36 2.36
C PRO A 254 12.58 -10.71 1.33
N PHE A 255 13.38 -9.69 0.96
CA PHE A 255 14.57 -9.72 0.11
C PHE A 255 14.32 -9.93 -1.38
N LYS A 256 13.05 -9.92 -1.83
CA LYS A 256 12.73 -9.86 -3.25
C LYS A 256 13.11 -8.51 -3.83
N GLN A 257 13.38 -8.50 -5.13
CA GLN A 257 13.75 -7.31 -5.88
C GLN A 257 12.80 -7.14 -7.06
N ALA A 258 12.61 -5.90 -7.46
CA ALA A 258 11.87 -5.52 -8.65
C ALA A 258 12.64 -4.44 -9.40
N GLU A 259 12.62 -4.52 -10.73
CA GLU A 259 13.17 -3.50 -11.59
C GLU A 259 12.08 -2.97 -12.51
N PHE A 260 12.08 -1.67 -12.72
CA PHE A 260 11.14 -0.98 -13.61
C PHE A 260 11.73 0.33 -14.09
N ASP A 261 11.17 0.85 -15.17
CA ASP A 261 11.60 2.08 -15.79
C ASP A 261 10.76 3.25 -15.27
N ILE A 262 11.43 4.35 -14.89
CA ILE A 262 10.80 5.64 -14.57
C ILE A 262 11.15 6.58 -15.71
N LEU A 263 10.13 7.05 -16.44
CA LEU A 263 10.27 7.98 -17.56
C LEU A 263 10.09 9.41 -17.07
N TYR A 264 10.92 10.32 -17.53
CA TYR A 264 10.86 11.71 -17.12
C TYR A 264 9.53 12.34 -17.54
N GLY A 265 8.87 13.01 -16.60
CA GLY A 265 7.57 13.63 -16.79
C GLY A 265 6.38 12.68 -16.92
N GLN A 266 6.60 11.35 -16.96
CA GLN A 266 5.54 10.34 -17.09
C GLN A 266 5.48 9.36 -15.92
N GLY A 267 6.56 9.25 -15.13
CA GLY A 267 6.64 8.33 -13.99
C GLY A 267 6.93 6.89 -14.36
N ILE A 268 6.41 5.96 -13.57
CA ILE A 268 6.64 4.51 -13.75
C ILE A 268 5.99 4.04 -15.06
N SER A 269 6.78 3.39 -15.92
CA SER A 269 6.30 2.76 -17.14
C SER A 269 5.62 1.42 -16.82
N ARG A 270 4.30 1.43 -16.62
CA ARG A 270 3.51 0.23 -16.34
C ARG A 270 3.63 -0.77 -17.49
N GLU A 271 3.40 -0.33 -18.71
CA GLU A 271 3.42 -1.16 -19.92
C GLU A 271 4.80 -1.75 -20.18
N GLY A 272 5.86 -0.96 -19.96
CA GLY A 272 7.25 -1.45 -20.04
C GLY A 272 7.53 -2.55 -19.01
N GLY A 273 7.02 -2.41 -17.79
CA GLY A 273 7.09 -3.43 -16.75
C GLY A 273 6.34 -4.69 -17.10
N LEU A 274 5.13 -4.56 -17.68
CA LEU A 274 4.33 -5.70 -18.14
C LEU A 274 5.00 -6.49 -19.24
N ILE A 275 5.70 -5.82 -20.16
CA ILE A 275 6.48 -6.48 -21.22
C ILE A 275 7.63 -7.26 -20.61
N ASP A 276 8.40 -6.65 -19.70
CA ASP A 276 9.54 -7.32 -19.05
C ASP A 276 9.09 -8.56 -18.28
N MET A 277 8.06 -8.44 -17.44
CA MET A 277 7.49 -9.56 -16.69
C MET A 277 6.80 -10.59 -17.61
N GLY A 278 6.14 -10.12 -18.65
CA GLY A 278 5.50 -10.98 -19.64
C GLY A 278 6.52 -11.88 -20.35
N VAL A 279 7.69 -11.34 -20.68
CA VAL A 279 8.81 -12.12 -21.27
C VAL A 279 9.39 -13.07 -20.23
N GLU A 280 9.66 -12.61 -19.01
CA GLU A 280 10.24 -13.42 -17.94
C GLU A 280 9.35 -14.63 -17.59
N HIS A 281 8.04 -14.43 -17.59
CA HIS A 281 7.08 -15.47 -17.24
C HIS A 281 6.48 -16.22 -18.44
N GLY A 282 6.93 -15.92 -19.66
CA GLY A 282 6.57 -16.66 -20.87
C GLY A 282 5.18 -16.33 -21.44
N PHE A 283 4.56 -15.24 -21.03
CA PHE A 283 3.33 -14.72 -21.63
C PHE A 283 3.60 -13.92 -22.91
N VAL A 284 4.64 -13.11 -22.88
CA VAL A 284 5.11 -12.35 -24.06
C VAL A 284 6.33 -13.05 -24.62
N ARG A 285 6.32 -13.35 -25.91
CA ARG A 285 7.45 -13.95 -26.62
C ARG A 285 8.31 -12.84 -27.22
N LYS A 286 9.62 -12.89 -26.93
CA LYS A 286 10.62 -12.04 -27.57
C LYS A 286 11.41 -12.86 -28.57
N ALA A 287 11.36 -12.48 -29.86
CA ALA A 287 12.09 -13.10 -30.95
C ALA A 287 12.91 -12.02 -31.68
N GLY A 288 14.22 -11.95 -31.39
CA GLY A 288 15.06 -10.85 -31.82
C GLY A 288 14.58 -9.51 -31.27
N ALA A 289 14.21 -8.58 -32.14
CA ALA A 289 13.63 -7.29 -31.74
C ALA A 289 12.10 -7.30 -31.59
N TRP A 290 11.43 -8.39 -31.97
CA TRP A 290 9.97 -8.46 -31.98
C TRP A 290 9.40 -8.99 -30.68
N TYR A 291 8.32 -8.37 -30.23
CA TYR A 291 7.51 -8.79 -29.08
C TYR A 291 6.14 -9.26 -29.59
N THR A 292 5.70 -10.44 -29.16
CA THR A 292 4.44 -11.03 -29.55
C THR A 292 3.68 -11.57 -28.33
N TYR A 293 2.36 -11.48 -28.36
CA TYR A 293 1.45 -12.01 -27.34
C TYR A 293 0.36 -12.81 -28.04
N GLU A 294 0.19 -14.09 -27.68
CA GLU A 294 -0.80 -15.03 -28.26
C GLU A 294 -0.81 -15.10 -29.79
N GLY A 295 0.32 -14.79 -30.44
CA GLY A 295 0.47 -14.77 -31.89
C GLY A 295 0.42 -13.39 -32.52
N ASP A 296 -0.11 -12.40 -31.82
CA ASP A 296 -0.22 -11.02 -32.30
C ASP A 296 1.06 -10.24 -32.00
N GLN A 297 1.50 -9.41 -32.96
CA GLN A 297 2.68 -8.59 -32.82
C GLN A 297 2.38 -7.34 -32.00
N LEU A 298 3.07 -7.18 -30.84
CA LEU A 298 3.01 -5.96 -30.04
C LEU A 298 3.88 -4.84 -30.62
N GLY A 299 4.98 -5.19 -31.31
CA GLY A 299 5.86 -4.22 -31.95
C GLY A 299 7.31 -4.66 -32.05
N GLN A 300 8.06 -3.94 -32.89
CA GLN A 300 9.51 -4.08 -33.02
C GLN A 300 10.20 -3.13 -32.05
N GLY A 301 10.97 -3.67 -31.10
CA GLY A 301 11.56 -2.93 -29.99
C GLY A 301 10.61 -2.75 -28.80
N LYS A 302 11.22 -2.59 -27.61
CA LYS A 302 10.45 -2.45 -26.34
C LYS A 302 9.58 -1.20 -26.36
N GLU A 303 10.03 -0.13 -26.98
CA GLU A 303 9.31 1.13 -27.02
C GLU A 303 8.02 1.04 -27.82
N ASN A 304 8.07 0.46 -29.02
CA ASN A 304 6.88 0.27 -29.84
C ASN A 304 5.88 -0.68 -29.16
N ALA A 305 6.36 -1.77 -28.55
CA ALA A 305 5.53 -2.68 -27.80
C ALA A 305 4.87 -1.99 -26.59
N ARG A 306 5.59 -1.11 -25.88
CA ARG A 306 5.06 -0.28 -24.78
C ARG A 306 3.97 0.66 -25.26
N ASN A 307 4.21 1.38 -26.34
CA ASN A 307 3.23 2.30 -26.92
C ASN A 307 1.98 1.54 -27.39
N PHE A 308 2.15 0.37 -28.01
CA PHE A 308 1.03 -0.49 -28.39
C PHE A 308 0.17 -0.89 -27.19
N LEU A 309 0.76 -1.31 -26.06
CA LEU A 309 0.01 -1.64 -24.84
C LEU A 309 -0.64 -0.41 -24.20
N LYS A 310 -0.03 0.77 -24.34
CA LYS A 310 -0.62 2.02 -23.86
C LYS A 310 -1.89 2.40 -24.65
N ASP A 311 -1.90 2.14 -25.94
CA ASP A 311 -3.03 2.37 -26.83
C ASP A 311 -4.08 1.25 -26.72
N ASN A 312 -3.73 0.10 -26.13
CA ASN A 312 -4.60 -1.05 -25.93
C ASN A 312 -4.67 -1.45 -24.45
N PRO A 313 -5.34 -0.66 -23.58
CA PRO A 313 -5.34 -0.85 -22.13
C PRO A 313 -6.00 -2.18 -21.71
N ASP A 314 -6.97 -2.67 -22.44
CA ASP A 314 -7.63 -3.95 -22.15
C ASP A 314 -6.65 -5.12 -22.25
N LEU A 315 -5.81 -5.12 -23.29
CA LEU A 315 -4.77 -6.12 -23.48
C LEU A 315 -3.69 -6.01 -22.37
N ALA A 316 -3.31 -4.78 -22.01
CA ALA A 316 -2.39 -4.55 -20.89
C ALA A 316 -2.95 -5.10 -19.57
N ASN A 317 -4.25 -4.89 -19.29
CA ASN A 317 -4.93 -5.42 -18.12
C ASN A 317 -5.01 -6.95 -18.13
N GLU A 318 -5.24 -7.55 -19.29
CA GLU A 318 -5.27 -9.01 -19.45
C GLU A 318 -3.88 -9.63 -19.14
N ILE A 319 -2.82 -9.07 -19.71
CA ILE A 319 -1.45 -9.53 -19.47
C ILE A 319 -1.12 -9.39 -17.97
N GLU A 320 -1.45 -8.26 -17.36
CA GLU A 320 -1.24 -8.02 -15.92
C GLU A 320 -1.96 -9.06 -15.07
N LYS A 321 -3.21 -9.33 -15.37
CA LYS A 321 -4.03 -10.32 -14.68
C LYS A 321 -3.40 -11.72 -14.76
N LYS A 322 -3.01 -12.17 -15.96
CA LYS A 322 -2.35 -13.46 -16.15
C LYS A 322 -1.03 -13.58 -15.38
N ILE A 323 -0.24 -12.49 -15.35
CA ILE A 323 1.01 -12.44 -14.56
C ILE A 323 0.70 -12.59 -13.07
N LYS A 324 -0.25 -11.82 -12.54
CA LYS A 324 -0.64 -11.86 -11.11
C LYS A 324 -1.20 -13.22 -10.71
N GLU A 325 -2.06 -13.81 -11.53
CA GLU A 325 -2.63 -15.14 -11.31
C GLU A 325 -1.55 -16.23 -11.26
N LYS A 326 -0.62 -16.24 -12.23
CA LYS A 326 0.49 -17.20 -12.26
C LYS A 326 1.39 -17.10 -11.03
N LEU A 327 1.58 -15.90 -10.50
CA LEU A 327 2.44 -15.64 -9.36
C LEU A 327 1.69 -15.69 -8.02
N GLY A 328 0.38 -15.98 -8.04
CA GLY A 328 -0.44 -16.08 -6.84
C GLY A 328 -0.59 -14.77 -6.06
N VAL A 329 -0.44 -13.63 -6.75
CA VAL A 329 -0.48 -12.30 -6.13
C VAL A 329 -1.83 -11.65 -6.38
N GLY A 330 -2.52 -11.25 -5.30
CA GLY A 330 -3.83 -10.59 -5.39
C GLY A 330 -5.00 -11.53 -5.76
N VAL A 331 -4.77 -12.82 -5.87
CA VAL A 331 -5.82 -13.81 -6.04
C VAL A 331 -6.42 -14.10 -4.67
N ARG A 332 -7.73 -13.86 -4.51
CA ARG A 332 -8.44 -14.40 -3.35
C ARG A 332 -8.26 -15.92 -3.36
N PRO A 333 -7.94 -16.56 -2.23
CA PRO A 333 -8.02 -18.01 -2.15
C PRO A 333 -9.44 -18.39 -2.58
N GLN A 334 -9.59 -19.06 -3.72
CA GLN A 334 -10.84 -19.72 -4.01
C GLN A 334 -10.99 -20.76 -2.89
N GLU A 335 -12.06 -20.65 -2.11
CA GLU A 335 -12.53 -21.76 -1.32
C GLU A 335 -12.60 -22.96 -2.27
N PRO A 336 -12.03 -24.13 -1.88
CA PRO A 336 -12.21 -25.33 -2.67
C PRO A 336 -13.70 -25.49 -2.91
N ALA A 337 -14.10 -25.54 -4.19
CA ALA A 337 -15.47 -25.79 -4.58
C ALA A 337 -15.91 -27.04 -3.81
N ALA A 338 -16.92 -26.91 -2.95
CA ALA A 338 -17.53 -28.05 -2.29
C ALA A 338 -17.98 -28.98 -3.42
N GLU A 339 -17.39 -30.17 -3.45
CA GLU A 339 -17.86 -31.23 -4.34
C GLU A 339 -19.36 -31.41 -4.10
N PRO A 340 -20.18 -31.48 -5.15
CA PRO A 340 -21.59 -31.78 -4.98
C PRO A 340 -21.70 -33.21 -4.46
N GLY A 341 -21.97 -33.32 -3.15
CA GLY A 341 -22.29 -34.60 -2.51
C GLY A 341 -23.48 -35.22 -3.22
N ALA A 342 -23.23 -36.38 -3.80
CA ALA A 342 -24.25 -37.25 -4.32
C ALA A 342 -25.12 -37.77 -3.17
N ASP A 343 -26.40 -38.00 -3.49
CA ASP A 343 -27.45 -38.72 -2.75
C ASP A 343 -28.32 -37.89 -1.77
N ALA A 344 -29.45 -37.52 -2.32
CA ALA A 344 -30.71 -37.54 -1.58
C ALA A 344 -31.81 -38.14 -2.45
N ALA A 345 -32.17 -39.34 -2.08
CA ALA A 345 -33.38 -40.02 -2.54
C ALA A 345 -34.64 -39.27 -2.08
N VAL A 346 -35.46 -38.88 -2.98
CA VAL A 346 -36.92 -39.12 -3.29
C VAL A 346 -37.71 -39.74 -2.09
N THR A 347 -38.82 -39.16 -1.64
CA THR A 347 -40.22 -39.08 -2.10
C THR A 347 -41.19 -38.83 -0.93
N PRO A 348 -42.52 -38.81 -1.14
CA PRO A 348 -43.34 -37.71 -1.65
C PRO A 348 -44.56 -37.33 -0.75
N ALA A 349 -45.20 -36.24 -1.16
CA ALA A 349 -46.63 -35.92 -1.15
C ALA A 349 -47.56 -36.20 0.04
N ALA A 350 -48.30 -35.19 0.45
CA ALA A 350 -49.77 -35.15 0.41
C ALA A 350 -50.28 -33.81 1.00
N THR A 351 -50.89 -33.04 0.16
CA THR A 351 -52.28 -32.65 0.04
C THR A 351 -52.90 -31.81 1.17
N ALA A 352 -53.36 -30.67 0.71
CA ALA A 352 -54.70 -30.09 0.78
C ALA A 352 -54.97 -28.98 1.82
N ALA A 353 -55.25 -27.81 1.24
CA ALA A 353 -56.47 -27.02 1.33
C ALA A 353 -56.76 -26.40 2.72
N ASP A 354 -57.11 -25.15 2.87
CA ASP A 354 -58.11 -24.31 2.27
C ASP A 354 -58.10 -22.87 2.81
N THR A 355 -58.29 -21.94 1.89
CA THR A 355 -59.12 -20.73 1.96
C THR A 355 -59.20 -19.84 3.21
N LYS A 356 -58.91 -18.54 3.05
CA LYS A 356 -59.86 -17.41 2.90
C LYS A 356 -59.20 -16.05 3.06
N ALA A 357 -59.15 -15.31 2.01
CA ALA A 357 -59.81 -14.04 1.72
C ALA A 357 -59.57 -12.85 2.67
N ALA A 358 -59.12 -11.81 2.04
CA ALA A 358 -59.00 -10.41 2.40
C ALA A 358 -60.30 -9.76 2.95
N PRO A 359 -60.33 -8.51 3.40
CA PRO A 359 -60.22 -7.39 2.51
C PRO A 359 -59.50 -6.10 2.99
N ALA A 360 -59.31 -5.26 2.00
CA ALA A 360 -58.74 -3.94 1.92
C ALA A 360 -59.54 -2.83 2.66
N ALA A 361 -58.84 -1.70 2.81
CA ALA A 361 -59.25 -0.30 2.71
C ALA A 361 -58.72 0.50 3.90
N LYS A 362 -58.20 1.71 3.80
CA LYS A 362 -58.36 2.85 2.87
C LYS A 362 -57.26 3.88 3.18
N ALA A 363 -56.80 4.54 2.17
CA ALA A 363 -56.01 5.75 2.19
C ALA A 363 -56.74 6.95 2.79
N THR A 364 -55.96 7.85 3.44
CA THR A 364 -56.25 9.29 3.38
C THR A 364 -54.96 10.12 3.57
N LYS A 365 -54.60 10.86 2.57
CA LYS A 365 -53.90 12.14 2.57
C LYS A 365 -54.93 13.27 2.61
N PRO A 366 -54.60 14.56 2.66
CA PRO A 366 -53.51 15.35 3.27
C PRO A 366 -54.05 16.59 4.03
N LYS A 367 -53.15 17.42 4.62
CA LYS A 367 -53.30 18.88 4.53
C LYS A 367 -52.09 19.65 4.99
N ALA A 368 -51.65 20.53 4.12
CA ALA A 368 -50.70 21.60 4.33
C ALA A 368 -51.38 22.82 5.03
N ALA A 369 -50.57 23.61 5.71
CA ALA A 369 -50.65 25.07 5.88
C ALA A 369 -49.43 25.46 6.74
N ALA A 370 -48.46 26.17 6.30
CA ALA A 370 -48.35 27.59 5.96
C ALA A 370 -48.19 28.50 7.20
N ALA A 371 -46.97 29.01 7.32
CA ALA A 371 -46.54 30.40 7.45
C ALA A 371 -46.56 31.16 8.80
N LYS A 372 -45.46 31.87 8.96
CA LYS A 372 -45.22 33.13 9.73
C LYS A 372 -44.59 32.91 11.12
N SER A 373 -43.35 33.27 11.32
CA SER A 373 -42.73 34.60 11.37
C SER A 373 -41.21 34.41 11.27
#